data_afe40ad7e6a780c6bc79650b739095ed
#
_entry.id   afe40ad7e6a780c6bc79650b739095ed
#
_cell.length_a   1.000
_cell.length_b   1.000
_cell.length_c   1.000
_cell.angle_alpha   90.00
_cell.angle_beta   90.00
_cell.angle_gamma   90.00
#
_symmetry.space_group_name_H-M   'P 1'
#
loop_
_entity.id
_entity.type
_entity.pdbx_description
1 polymer ?
#
loop_
_entity_poly.entity_id
_entity_poly.type
_entity_poly.pdbx_seq_one_letter_code
_entity_poly.pdbx_strand_id
1 'polypeptide(L)'
;MKVLPFTVPKTSKEAFRLQVDIAPYLYDKLHQHPEIQIMLIEQGEGTLIAGDHVGRFHSGDLFILGSGLPHVFRNDENYFKTKSKLKACAISLYFNESYFGEQFWQLDELSLVRKFAILGERGLVVQGKTKEEAIHLIEIIQKKTGLDKIISFFHILKTLAESKELKPLSVSAYTEGFTQHEGKRMNDILQFTFRESYRKIYIHEVAQVANLSIEAFCRYFKIRTRKTYTNFLNEVRISNACKLLIQKDVSIQEVCGQSGFSNLSNFNRSFRKVTGKTPTTYLQLSNK
;
A
#
# COMPACT_ATOMS: atom_id res chain seq x y z
N MET A 1 7.05 12.69 -18.58
CA MET A 1 6.30 11.41 -18.58
C MET A 1 5.00 11.65 -17.82
N LYS A 2 3.86 11.51 -18.46
CA LYS A 2 2.55 11.77 -17.85
C LYS A 2 2.30 10.69 -16.78
N VAL A 3 2.00 11.10 -15.55
CA VAL A 3 1.37 10.19 -14.59
C VAL A 3 -0.05 10.00 -15.13
N LEU A 4 -0.25 8.92 -15.86
CA LEU A 4 -1.57 8.56 -16.37
C LEU A 4 -2.44 8.15 -15.18
N PRO A 5 -3.74 8.48 -15.17
CA PRO A 5 -4.65 7.79 -14.27
C PRO A 5 -4.45 6.29 -14.53
N PHE A 6 -4.20 5.54 -13.47
CA PHE A 6 -4.12 4.08 -13.57
C PHE A 6 -5.49 3.60 -14.00
N THR A 7 -5.58 3.03 -15.20
CA THR A 7 -6.83 2.48 -15.71
C THR A 7 -6.75 0.98 -15.60
N VAL A 8 -7.64 0.39 -14.83
CA VAL A 8 -7.79 -1.07 -14.77
C VAL A 8 -8.31 -1.54 -16.12
N PRO A 9 -7.53 -2.33 -16.88
CA PRO A 9 -7.96 -2.82 -18.18
C PRO A 9 -9.10 -3.83 -18.00
N LYS A 10 -10.34 -3.37 -18.14
CA LYS A 10 -11.54 -4.19 -18.03
C LYS A 10 -12.35 -4.12 -19.31
N THR A 11 -12.91 -5.25 -19.72
CA THR A 11 -13.92 -5.28 -20.79
C THR A 11 -15.32 -5.04 -20.21
N SER A 12 -16.24 -4.50 -21.02
CA SER A 12 -17.63 -4.29 -20.62
C SER A 12 -18.40 -5.58 -20.26
N LYS A 13 -17.81 -6.73 -20.55
CA LYS A 13 -18.42 -8.05 -20.32
C LYS A 13 -17.89 -8.78 -19.09
N GLU A 14 -16.95 -8.19 -18.32
CA GLU A 14 -16.41 -8.79 -17.11
C GLU A 14 -17.19 -8.33 -15.88
N ALA A 15 -17.60 -9.27 -15.03
CA ALA A 15 -18.20 -9.00 -13.72
C ALA A 15 -17.20 -8.40 -12.73
N PHE A 16 -15.94 -8.82 -12.81
CA PHE A 16 -14.78 -8.30 -12.10
C PHE A 16 -13.53 -8.63 -12.91
N ARG A 17 -12.45 -7.90 -12.67
CA ARG A 17 -11.16 -8.18 -13.30
C ARG A 17 -10.26 -8.96 -12.36
N LEU A 18 -9.80 -10.14 -12.80
CA LEU A 18 -8.69 -10.87 -12.19
C LEU A 18 -7.42 -10.59 -13.00
N GLN A 19 -6.40 -10.08 -12.35
CA GLN A 19 -5.13 -9.74 -12.99
C GLN A 19 -3.97 -10.33 -12.20
N VAL A 20 -3.02 -10.95 -12.89
CA VAL A 20 -1.76 -11.43 -12.33
C VAL A 20 -0.64 -10.61 -12.95
N ASP A 21 0.07 -9.87 -12.10
CA ASP A 21 1.19 -9.03 -12.50
C ASP A 21 2.49 -9.70 -12.08
N ILE A 22 3.33 -10.06 -13.06
CA ILE A 22 4.68 -10.57 -12.85
C ILE A 22 5.64 -9.59 -13.52
N ALA A 23 6.44 -8.90 -12.73
CA ALA A 23 7.33 -7.85 -13.22
C ALA A 23 8.63 -7.81 -12.38
N PRO A 24 9.67 -7.08 -12.81
CA PRO A 24 10.85 -6.83 -11.98
C PRO A 24 10.51 -6.18 -10.64
N TYR A 25 9.49 -5.34 -10.60
CA TYR A 25 8.92 -4.69 -9.42
C TYR A 25 7.46 -4.33 -9.69
N LEU A 26 6.67 -4.13 -8.61
CA LEU A 26 5.28 -3.68 -8.70
C LEU A 26 5.20 -2.25 -9.26
N TYR A 27 4.00 -1.83 -9.69
CA TYR A 27 3.78 -0.46 -10.18
C TYR A 27 4.11 0.56 -9.07
N ASP A 28 5.20 1.29 -9.26
CA ASP A 28 5.85 2.12 -8.24
C ASP A 28 5.45 3.60 -8.27
N LYS A 29 4.36 3.94 -8.95
CA LYS A 29 3.85 5.31 -9.00
C LYS A 29 2.57 5.42 -8.20
N LEU A 30 2.44 6.57 -7.48
CA LEU A 30 1.22 6.88 -6.79
C LEU A 30 0.05 6.95 -7.78
N HIS A 31 -1.00 6.21 -7.51
CA HIS A 31 -2.20 6.15 -8.33
C HIS A 31 -3.44 5.92 -7.50
N GLN A 32 -4.59 6.10 -8.12
CA GLN A 32 -5.91 5.80 -7.59
C GLN A 32 -6.80 5.36 -8.75
N HIS A 33 -7.81 4.56 -8.46
CA HIS A 33 -8.79 4.08 -9.42
C HIS A 33 -10.16 3.89 -8.74
N PRO A 34 -11.26 3.89 -9.48
CA PRO A 34 -12.61 3.78 -8.90
C PRO A 34 -12.96 2.37 -8.42
N GLU A 35 -12.20 1.36 -8.81
CA GLU A 35 -12.42 -0.02 -8.37
C GLU A 35 -11.92 -0.22 -6.94
N ILE A 36 -12.59 -1.14 -6.23
CA ILE A 36 -12.03 -1.78 -5.05
C ILE A 36 -11.07 -2.86 -5.55
N GLN A 37 -9.87 -2.88 -5.00
CA GLN A 37 -8.84 -3.85 -5.31
C GLN A 37 -8.58 -4.75 -4.10
N ILE A 38 -8.74 -6.06 -4.27
CA ILE A 38 -8.24 -7.08 -3.35
C ILE A 38 -6.92 -7.57 -3.94
N MET A 39 -5.79 -7.32 -3.25
CA MET A 39 -4.45 -7.56 -3.77
C MET A 39 -3.66 -8.49 -2.86
N LEU A 40 -3.34 -9.67 -3.38
CA LEU A 40 -2.40 -10.60 -2.78
C LEU A 40 -0.99 -10.31 -3.32
N ILE A 41 -0.05 -10.08 -2.43
CA ILE A 41 1.38 -10.06 -2.77
C ILE A 41 1.88 -11.50 -2.75
N GLU A 42 1.93 -12.14 -3.90
CA GLU A 42 2.44 -13.52 -3.99
C GLU A 42 3.95 -13.56 -3.80
N GLN A 43 4.65 -12.61 -4.43
CA GLN A 43 6.10 -12.45 -4.29
C GLN A 43 6.48 -10.98 -4.29
N GLY A 44 7.25 -10.56 -3.30
CA GLY A 44 7.77 -9.20 -3.23
C GLY A 44 7.75 -8.64 -1.82
N GLU A 45 8.57 -7.62 -1.60
CA GLU A 45 8.63 -6.86 -0.36
C GLU A 45 8.99 -5.41 -0.65
N GLY A 46 8.58 -4.52 0.25
CA GLY A 46 8.82 -3.09 0.06
C GLY A 46 8.03 -2.22 1.03
N THR A 47 7.77 -1.00 0.61
CA THR A 47 6.99 0.00 1.34
C THR A 47 5.65 0.24 0.64
N LEU A 48 4.56 0.07 1.38
CA LEU A 48 3.21 0.46 0.99
C LEU A 48 2.91 1.86 1.52
N ILE A 49 2.45 2.74 0.64
CA ILE A 49 1.73 3.95 1.02
C ILE A 49 0.28 3.75 0.56
N ALA A 50 -0.67 3.91 1.48
CA ALA A 50 -2.09 3.85 1.18
C ALA A 50 -2.81 4.90 2.02
N GLY A 51 -3.26 5.97 1.36
CA GLY A 51 -3.75 7.15 2.07
C GLY A 51 -2.69 7.79 2.96
N ASP A 52 -2.95 7.84 4.28
CA ASP A 52 -1.98 8.33 5.27
C ASP A 52 -1.13 7.22 5.90
N HIS A 53 -1.31 5.97 5.49
CA HIS A 53 -0.49 4.85 5.95
C HIS A 53 0.85 4.80 5.23
N VAL A 54 1.92 4.52 5.99
CA VAL A 54 3.24 4.12 5.48
C VAL A 54 3.69 2.91 6.27
N GLY A 55 3.90 1.78 5.61
CA GLY A 55 4.31 0.54 6.26
C GLY A 55 5.01 -0.42 5.30
N ARG A 56 5.48 -1.55 5.85
CA ARG A 56 6.07 -2.63 5.06
C ARG A 56 4.98 -3.50 4.44
N PHE A 57 5.27 -4.07 3.28
CA PHE A 57 4.57 -5.22 2.72
C PHE A 57 5.56 -6.35 2.42
N HIS A 58 5.07 -7.57 2.47
CA HIS A 58 5.84 -8.79 2.24
C HIS A 58 5.03 -9.79 1.41
N SER A 59 5.72 -10.78 0.87
CA SER A 59 5.06 -11.95 0.27
C SER A 59 4.08 -12.58 1.25
N GLY A 60 2.91 -12.94 0.77
CA GLY A 60 1.80 -13.48 1.55
C GLY A 60 0.91 -12.42 2.20
N ASP A 61 1.18 -11.14 2.05
CA ASP A 61 0.27 -10.10 2.53
C ASP A 61 -0.92 -9.91 1.59
N LEU A 62 -2.09 -9.71 2.19
CA LEU A 62 -3.34 -9.47 1.49
C LEU A 62 -3.91 -8.13 1.91
N PHE A 63 -4.12 -7.25 0.93
CA PHE A 63 -4.63 -5.91 1.11
C PHE A 63 -5.96 -5.70 0.39
N ILE A 64 -6.81 -4.84 0.95
CA ILE A 64 -7.97 -4.29 0.27
C ILE A 64 -7.77 -2.78 0.14
N LEU A 65 -7.79 -2.29 -1.09
CA LEU A 65 -7.65 -0.88 -1.43
C LEU A 65 -8.99 -0.41 -1.98
N GLY A 66 -9.65 0.43 -1.22
CA GLY A 66 -11.00 0.91 -1.57
C GLY A 66 -11.01 1.87 -2.75
N SER A 67 -12.21 2.12 -3.24
CA SER A 67 -12.43 3.06 -4.35
C SER A 67 -11.80 4.42 -4.07
N GLY A 68 -11.02 4.93 -5.02
CA GLY A 68 -10.40 6.24 -4.95
C GLY A 68 -9.27 6.40 -3.91
N LEU A 69 -8.89 5.36 -3.18
CA LEU A 69 -7.79 5.42 -2.21
C LEU A 69 -6.45 5.60 -2.95
N PRO A 70 -5.71 6.71 -2.74
CA PRO A 70 -4.38 6.87 -3.32
C PRO A 70 -3.41 5.87 -2.72
N HIS A 71 -2.71 5.11 -3.57
CA HIS A 71 -1.76 4.11 -3.09
C HIS A 71 -0.57 3.89 -4.02
N VAL A 72 0.50 3.33 -3.47
CA VAL A 72 1.69 2.88 -4.20
C VAL A 72 2.39 1.76 -3.43
N PHE A 73 2.81 0.73 -4.17
CA PHE A 73 3.68 -0.34 -3.67
C PHE A 73 5.08 -0.11 -4.23
N ARG A 74 6.00 0.33 -3.38
CA ARG A 74 7.40 0.55 -3.75
C ARG A 74 8.24 -0.62 -3.27
N ASN A 75 8.67 -1.48 -4.19
CA ASN A 75 9.61 -2.54 -3.84
C ASN A 75 10.94 -1.97 -3.33
N ASP A 76 11.67 -2.78 -2.59
CA ASP A 76 12.97 -2.43 -2.07
C ASP A 76 13.99 -2.17 -3.17
N GLU A 77 15.04 -1.38 -2.88
CA GLU A 77 16.03 -0.96 -3.88
C GLU A 77 16.71 -2.11 -4.66
N ASN A 78 16.82 -3.27 -4.03
CA ASN A 78 17.41 -4.45 -4.67
C ASN A 78 16.62 -4.90 -5.91
N TYR A 79 15.33 -4.63 -5.99
CA TYR A 79 14.48 -4.93 -7.15
C TYR A 79 14.81 -4.05 -8.36
N PHE A 80 15.34 -2.83 -8.13
CA PHE A 80 15.63 -1.85 -9.19
C PHE A 80 17.05 -1.93 -9.73
N LYS A 81 17.92 -2.77 -9.17
CA LYS A 81 19.30 -2.92 -9.65
C LYS A 81 19.34 -3.53 -11.05
N THR A 82 20.17 -3.01 -11.94
CA THR A 82 20.28 -3.40 -13.36
C THR A 82 20.48 -4.92 -13.58
N LYS A 83 21.11 -5.62 -12.63
CA LYS A 83 21.35 -7.08 -12.67
C LYS A 83 20.48 -7.83 -11.66
N SER A 84 19.42 -7.24 -11.16
CA SER A 84 18.52 -7.91 -10.22
C SER A 84 17.83 -9.09 -10.91
N LYS A 85 17.85 -10.25 -10.25
CA LYS A 85 17.05 -11.43 -10.63
C LYS A 85 15.73 -11.50 -9.86
N LEU A 86 15.50 -10.54 -8.94
CA LEU A 86 14.27 -10.48 -8.17
C LEU A 86 13.09 -10.15 -9.08
N LYS A 87 11.95 -10.74 -8.77
CA LYS A 87 10.68 -10.46 -9.42
C LYS A 87 9.64 -10.19 -8.35
N ALA A 88 8.69 -9.35 -8.67
CA ALA A 88 7.49 -9.17 -7.87
C ALA A 88 6.32 -9.83 -8.59
N CYS A 89 5.44 -10.46 -7.82
CA CYS A 89 4.20 -11.05 -8.31
C CYS A 89 3.04 -10.63 -7.41
N ALA A 90 1.98 -10.13 -8.03
CA ALA A 90 0.75 -9.79 -7.35
C ALA A 90 -0.47 -10.32 -8.10
N ILE A 91 -1.46 -10.78 -7.34
CA ILE A 91 -2.75 -11.19 -7.87
C ILE A 91 -3.79 -10.20 -7.37
N SER A 92 -4.48 -9.54 -8.29
CA SER A 92 -5.45 -8.50 -7.98
C SER A 92 -6.84 -8.84 -8.52
N LEU A 93 -7.84 -8.65 -7.69
CA LEU A 93 -9.25 -8.67 -8.05
C LEU A 93 -9.78 -7.24 -7.99
N TYR A 94 -10.26 -6.72 -9.12
CA TYR A 94 -10.82 -5.37 -9.24
C TYR A 94 -12.32 -5.45 -9.50
N PHE A 95 -13.09 -4.70 -8.71
CA PHE A 95 -14.54 -4.59 -8.89
C PHE A 95 -15.06 -3.25 -8.37
N ASN A 96 -16.22 -2.86 -8.83
CA ASN A 96 -16.98 -1.74 -8.27
C ASN A 96 -18.49 -1.99 -8.42
N GLU A 97 -19.30 -1.13 -7.79
CA GLU A 97 -20.75 -1.27 -7.77
C GLU A 97 -21.39 -1.21 -9.17
N SER A 98 -20.77 -0.51 -10.13
CA SER A 98 -21.32 -0.42 -11.49
C SER A 98 -21.24 -1.75 -12.28
N TYR A 99 -20.43 -2.71 -11.83
CA TYR A 99 -20.13 -3.93 -12.58
C TYR A 99 -21.30 -4.94 -12.63
N PHE A 100 -22.12 -4.95 -11.59
CA PHE A 100 -23.35 -5.77 -11.53
C PHE A 100 -24.63 -4.94 -11.65
N GLY A 101 -24.50 -3.63 -11.82
CA GLY A 101 -25.59 -2.67 -11.76
C GLY A 101 -25.93 -2.22 -10.34
N GLU A 102 -26.35 -0.98 -10.21
CA GLU A 102 -26.59 -0.34 -8.90
C GLU A 102 -27.64 -1.09 -8.08
N GLN A 103 -28.73 -1.56 -8.73
CA GLN A 103 -29.82 -2.27 -8.05
C GLN A 103 -29.36 -3.56 -7.38
N PHE A 104 -28.42 -4.28 -7.99
CA PHE A 104 -27.87 -5.52 -7.43
C PHE A 104 -27.20 -5.26 -6.08
N TRP A 105 -26.41 -4.18 -5.99
CA TRP A 105 -25.70 -3.86 -4.76
C TRP A 105 -26.61 -3.34 -3.63
N GLN A 106 -27.86 -2.96 -3.93
CA GLN A 106 -28.85 -2.51 -2.94
C GLN A 106 -29.61 -3.67 -2.27
N LEU A 107 -29.44 -4.91 -2.74
CA LEU A 107 -30.06 -6.09 -2.12
C LEU A 107 -29.65 -6.21 -0.64
N ASP A 108 -30.60 -6.58 0.21
CA ASP A 108 -30.37 -6.70 1.67
C ASP A 108 -29.31 -7.77 1.98
N GLU A 109 -29.25 -8.84 1.19
CA GLU A 109 -28.26 -9.92 1.30
C GLU A 109 -26.83 -9.42 1.10
N LEU A 110 -26.62 -8.29 0.42
CA LEU A 110 -25.32 -7.68 0.20
C LEU A 110 -24.97 -6.58 1.21
N SER A 111 -25.77 -6.40 2.26
CA SER A 111 -25.55 -5.35 3.26
C SER A 111 -24.17 -5.43 3.94
N LEU A 112 -23.65 -6.64 4.21
CA LEU A 112 -22.30 -6.84 4.74
C LEU A 112 -21.20 -6.49 3.73
N VAL A 113 -21.43 -6.80 2.45
CA VAL A 113 -20.46 -6.46 1.38
C VAL A 113 -20.39 -4.94 1.18
N ARG A 114 -21.52 -4.23 1.26
CA ARG A 114 -21.53 -2.75 1.23
C ARG A 114 -20.75 -2.15 2.43
N LYS A 115 -20.96 -2.68 3.65
CA LYS A 115 -20.17 -2.25 4.83
C LYS A 115 -18.69 -2.52 4.65
N PHE A 116 -18.34 -3.66 4.10
CA PHE A 116 -16.96 -4.01 3.76
C PHE A 116 -16.37 -3.04 2.73
N ALA A 117 -17.10 -2.69 1.67
CA ALA A 117 -16.66 -1.73 0.66
C ALA A 117 -16.37 -0.35 1.27
N ILE A 118 -17.27 0.17 2.12
CA ILE A 118 -17.08 1.43 2.86
C ILE A 118 -15.87 1.36 3.79
N LEU A 119 -15.69 0.25 4.53
CA LEU A 119 -14.52 0.06 5.38
C LEU A 119 -13.24 0.05 4.54
N GLY A 120 -13.30 -0.54 3.35
CA GLY A 120 -12.20 -0.61 2.38
C GLY A 120 -11.66 0.75 1.92
N GLU A 121 -12.46 1.82 1.98
CA GLU A 121 -12.01 3.19 1.65
C GLU A 121 -10.84 3.68 2.53
N ARG A 122 -10.62 3.04 3.67
CA ARG A 122 -9.49 3.30 4.56
C ARG A 122 -8.25 2.46 4.22
N GLY A 123 -8.33 1.60 3.20
CA GLY A 123 -7.38 0.52 2.99
C GLY A 123 -7.40 -0.47 4.16
N LEU A 124 -7.32 -1.75 3.88
CA LEU A 124 -7.31 -2.79 4.92
C LEU A 124 -6.16 -3.75 4.69
N VAL A 125 -5.58 -4.26 5.77
CA VAL A 125 -4.75 -5.46 5.75
C VAL A 125 -5.55 -6.60 6.36
N VAL A 126 -5.56 -7.74 5.67
CA VAL A 126 -6.22 -8.97 6.13
C VAL A 126 -5.23 -9.78 6.97
N GLN A 127 -5.67 -10.27 8.13
CA GLN A 127 -4.85 -11.00 9.08
C GLN A 127 -5.45 -12.35 9.42
N GLY A 128 -4.71 -13.15 10.20
CA GLY A 128 -5.20 -14.38 10.83
C GLY A 128 -5.72 -15.43 9.85
N LYS A 129 -6.71 -16.18 10.28
CA LYS A 129 -7.33 -17.27 9.51
C LYS A 129 -8.05 -16.76 8.26
N THR A 130 -8.65 -15.58 8.33
CA THR A 130 -9.31 -14.96 7.17
C THR A 130 -8.32 -14.74 6.03
N LYS A 131 -7.06 -14.36 6.34
CA LYS A 131 -6.03 -14.19 5.32
C LYS A 131 -5.72 -15.51 4.63
N GLU A 132 -5.54 -16.59 5.40
CA GLU A 132 -5.23 -17.92 4.87
C GLU A 132 -6.37 -18.43 3.97
N GLU A 133 -7.63 -18.31 4.42
CA GLU A 133 -8.80 -18.72 3.66
C GLU A 133 -8.97 -17.89 2.38
N ALA A 134 -8.83 -16.56 2.46
CA ALA A 134 -8.95 -15.69 1.31
C ALA A 134 -7.86 -15.95 0.26
N ILE A 135 -6.61 -16.20 0.68
CA ILE A 135 -5.52 -16.58 -0.22
C ILE A 135 -5.87 -17.88 -0.96
N HIS A 136 -6.33 -18.90 -0.24
CA HIS A 136 -6.74 -20.17 -0.84
C HIS A 136 -7.87 -19.98 -1.89
N LEU A 137 -8.86 -19.15 -1.58
CA LEU A 137 -9.94 -18.82 -2.52
C LEU A 137 -9.42 -18.04 -3.75
N ILE A 138 -8.44 -17.14 -3.57
CA ILE A 138 -7.78 -16.41 -4.67
C ILE A 138 -6.99 -17.37 -5.56
N GLU A 139 -6.37 -18.40 -5.02
CA GLU A 139 -5.71 -19.45 -5.83
C GLU A 139 -6.70 -20.29 -6.61
N ILE A 140 -7.85 -20.64 -6.02
CA ILE A 140 -8.91 -21.39 -6.67
C ILE A 140 -9.52 -20.62 -7.83
N ILE A 141 -9.87 -19.34 -7.64
CA ILE A 141 -10.58 -18.55 -8.66
C ILE A 141 -9.79 -18.39 -9.96
N GLN A 142 -8.44 -18.43 -9.90
CA GLN A 142 -7.58 -18.37 -11.08
C GLN A 142 -7.82 -19.51 -12.05
N LYS A 143 -8.30 -20.66 -11.56
CA LYS A 143 -8.56 -21.87 -12.34
C LYS A 143 -10.03 -22.01 -12.75
N LYS A 144 -10.90 -21.07 -12.32
CA LYS A 144 -12.34 -21.12 -12.59
C LYS A 144 -12.72 -20.31 -13.83
N THR A 145 -13.78 -20.73 -14.49
CA THR A 145 -14.36 -20.05 -15.66
C THR A 145 -15.88 -19.96 -15.54
N GLY A 146 -16.50 -19.13 -16.36
CA GLY A 146 -17.96 -19.01 -16.41
C GLY A 146 -18.58 -18.66 -15.04
N LEU A 147 -19.70 -19.29 -14.74
CA LEU A 147 -20.46 -19.03 -13.50
C LEU A 147 -19.68 -19.42 -12.24
N ASP A 148 -18.88 -20.49 -12.27
CA ASP A 148 -18.04 -20.90 -11.14
C ASP A 148 -17.04 -19.83 -10.72
N LYS A 149 -16.54 -19.04 -11.67
CA LYS A 149 -15.65 -17.91 -11.40
C LYS A 149 -16.39 -16.81 -10.63
N ILE A 150 -17.64 -16.52 -10.99
CA ILE A 150 -18.49 -15.54 -10.30
C ILE A 150 -18.83 -16.02 -8.88
N ILE A 151 -19.22 -17.29 -8.73
CA ILE A 151 -19.51 -17.89 -7.42
C ILE A 151 -18.28 -17.81 -6.51
N SER A 152 -17.10 -18.15 -7.03
CA SER A 152 -15.84 -18.06 -6.27
C SER A 152 -15.52 -16.62 -5.85
N PHE A 153 -15.81 -15.63 -6.69
CA PHE A 153 -15.65 -14.21 -6.36
C PHE A 153 -16.56 -13.80 -5.21
N PHE A 154 -17.84 -14.18 -5.23
CA PHE A 154 -18.75 -13.88 -4.11
C PHE A 154 -18.36 -14.64 -2.85
N HIS A 155 -17.75 -15.81 -2.95
CA HIS A 155 -17.20 -16.52 -1.79
C HIS A 155 -16.07 -15.71 -1.14
N ILE A 156 -15.14 -15.15 -1.95
CA ILE A 156 -14.09 -14.25 -1.43
C ILE A 156 -14.70 -13.03 -0.75
N LEU A 157 -15.69 -12.38 -1.39
CA LEU A 157 -16.36 -11.22 -0.81
C LEU A 157 -17.05 -11.56 0.51
N LYS A 158 -17.74 -12.70 0.59
CA LYS A 158 -18.39 -13.18 1.82
C LYS A 158 -17.37 -13.37 2.94
N THR A 159 -16.30 -14.14 2.68
CA THR A 159 -15.23 -14.42 3.66
C THR A 159 -14.64 -13.12 4.21
N LEU A 160 -14.37 -12.13 3.36
CA LEU A 160 -13.82 -10.85 3.77
C LEU A 160 -14.85 -9.98 4.50
N ALA A 161 -16.10 -9.92 4.03
CA ALA A 161 -17.14 -9.08 4.62
C ALA A 161 -17.60 -9.55 6.02
N GLU A 162 -17.56 -10.85 6.29
CA GLU A 162 -17.91 -11.44 7.59
C GLU A 162 -16.75 -11.42 8.59
N SER A 163 -15.54 -11.05 8.15
CA SER A 163 -14.32 -11.13 8.97
C SER A 163 -14.21 -10.02 10.02
N LYS A 164 -13.68 -10.40 11.18
CA LYS A 164 -13.21 -9.49 12.24
C LYS A 164 -11.69 -9.27 12.22
N GLU A 165 -10.98 -9.89 11.28
CA GLU A 165 -9.51 -9.86 11.17
C GLU A 165 -9.03 -8.87 10.10
N LEU A 166 -9.87 -7.87 9.77
CA LEU A 166 -9.54 -6.76 8.89
C LEU A 166 -9.07 -5.57 9.72
N LYS A 167 -7.84 -5.11 9.45
CA LYS A 167 -7.28 -3.97 10.15
C LYS A 167 -7.14 -2.77 9.21
N PRO A 168 -7.78 -1.62 9.52
CA PRO A 168 -7.62 -0.41 8.72
C PRO A 168 -6.18 0.07 8.68
N LEU A 169 -5.74 0.51 7.50
CA LEU A 169 -4.44 1.14 7.27
C LEU A 169 -4.50 2.63 7.59
N SER A 170 -5.45 3.34 6.99
CA SER A 170 -5.66 4.77 7.20
C SER A 170 -6.60 5.07 8.37
N VAL A 171 -6.41 6.23 9.00
CA VAL A 171 -7.27 6.70 10.11
C VAL A 171 -8.69 6.97 9.62
N SER A 172 -8.86 7.51 8.41
CA SER A 172 -10.17 7.78 7.80
C SER A 172 -10.13 7.64 6.29
N ALA A 173 -11.30 7.48 5.66
CA ALA A 173 -11.46 7.41 4.20
C ALA A 173 -10.88 8.65 3.49
N TYR A 174 -10.44 8.45 2.25
CA TYR A 174 -10.04 9.52 1.34
C TYR A 174 -11.22 9.88 0.46
N THR A 175 -11.83 11.04 0.70
CA THR A 175 -13.00 11.53 -0.04
C THR A 175 -12.63 12.44 -1.23
N GLU A 176 -11.42 13.02 -1.21
CA GLU A 176 -10.95 13.90 -2.26
C GLU A 176 -9.86 13.21 -3.09
N GLY A 177 -10.17 12.94 -4.34
CA GLY A 177 -9.21 12.42 -5.32
C GLY A 177 -8.11 13.43 -5.66
N PHE A 178 -7.00 12.94 -6.20
CA PHE A 178 -5.98 13.78 -6.82
C PHE A 178 -6.39 14.17 -8.23
N THR A 179 -6.26 15.44 -8.58
CA THR A 179 -6.21 15.84 -9.98
C THR A 179 -4.95 15.27 -10.64
N GLN A 180 -4.92 15.15 -11.96
CA GLN A 180 -3.74 14.64 -12.68
C GLN A 180 -2.45 15.39 -12.33
N HIS A 181 -2.53 16.72 -12.20
CA HIS A 181 -1.39 17.56 -11.84
C HIS A 181 -0.92 17.36 -10.40
N GLU A 182 -1.86 17.22 -9.46
CA GLU A 182 -1.55 16.96 -8.06
C GLU A 182 -0.98 15.54 -7.85
N GLY A 183 -1.51 14.55 -8.54
CA GLY A 183 -0.99 13.19 -8.54
C GLY A 183 0.46 13.14 -9.02
N LYS A 184 0.79 13.86 -10.10
CA LYS A 184 2.17 13.97 -10.58
C LYS A 184 3.07 14.62 -9.54
N ARG A 185 2.65 15.79 -8.98
CA ARG A 185 3.41 16.49 -7.93
C ARG A 185 3.67 15.59 -6.72
N MET A 186 2.63 14.92 -6.22
CA MET A 186 2.78 14.03 -5.09
C MET A 186 3.70 12.85 -5.42
N ASN A 187 3.58 12.26 -6.59
CA ASN A 187 4.48 11.20 -7.03
C ASN A 187 5.95 11.68 -7.06
N ASP A 188 6.22 12.88 -7.58
CA ASP A 188 7.57 13.43 -7.63
C ASP A 188 8.15 13.63 -6.21
N ILE A 189 7.33 14.10 -5.24
CA ILE A 189 7.68 14.20 -3.83
C ILE A 189 8.01 12.81 -3.26
N LEU A 190 7.18 11.80 -3.51
CA LEU A 190 7.39 10.44 -3.01
C LEU A 190 8.66 9.82 -3.59
N GLN A 191 8.86 9.90 -4.90
CA GLN A 191 10.07 9.37 -5.56
C GLN A 191 11.34 10.04 -5.04
N PHE A 192 11.33 11.36 -4.85
CA PHE A 192 12.43 12.10 -4.22
C PHE A 192 12.69 11.58 -2.80
N THR A 193 11.62 11.44 -1.99
CA THR A 193 11.74 11.00 -0.61
C THR A 193 12.30 9.59 -0.51
N PHE A 194 11.81 8.64 -1.32
CA PHE A 194 12.35 7.27 -1.34
C PHE A 194 13.83 7.24 -1.70
N ARG A 195 14.22 8.00 -2.73
CA ARG A 195 15.61 8.03 -3.20
C ARG A 195 16.57 8.67 -2.20
N GLU A 196 16.14 9.72 -1.48
CA GLU A 196 17.00 10.54 -0.64
C GLU A 196 16.84 10.28 0.86
N SER A 197 15.94 9.38 1.29
CA SER A 197 15.58 9.15 2.70
C SER A 197 16.76 8.75 3.60
N TYR A 198 17.81 8.17 3.03
CA TYR A 198 19.02 7.75 3.75
C TYR A 198 19.90 8.91 4.24
N ARG A 199 19.70 10.12 3.71
CA ARG A 199 20.43 11.34 4.08
C ARG A 199 19.53 12.38 4.76
N LYS A 200 20.15 13.44 5.28
CA LYS A 200 19.41 14.62 5.72
C LYS A 200 18.74 15.28 4.51
N ILE A 201 17.42 15.46 4.57
CA ILE A 201 16.62 16.21 3.59
C ILE A 201 16.22 17.53 4.25
N TYR A 202 16.51 18.65 3.58
CA TYR A 202 16.03 19.95 3.99
C TYR A 202 14.68 20.24 3.33
N ILE A 203 13.81 20.96 4.04
CA ILE A 203 12.44 21.20 3.58
C ILE A 203 12.39 21.99 2.26
N HIS A 204 13.36 22.86 2.00
CA HIS A 204 13.44 23.60 0.75
C HIS A 204 13.72 22.70 -0.46
N GLU A 205 14.48 21.61 -0.31
CA GLU A 205 14.77 20.67 -1.41
C GLU A 205 13.48 20.03 -1.92
N VAL A 206 12.65 19.53 -1.00
CA VAL A 206 11.39 18.87 -1.40
C VAL A 206 10.32 19.88 -1.84
N ALA A 207 10.33 21.11 -1.30
CA ALA A 207 9.48 22.19 -1.78
C ALA A 207 9.80 22.57 -3.23
N GLN A 208 11.09 22.58 -3.60
CA GLN A 208 11.53 22.78 -5.00
C GLN A 208 11.06 21.64 -5.92
N VAL A 209 11.17 20.38 -5.48
CA VAL A 209 10.63 19.23 -6.25
C VAL A 209 9.13 19.38 -6.51
N ALA A 210 8.41 19.92 -5.53
CA ALA A 210 6.97 20.18 -5.63
C ALA A 210 6.62 21.42 -6.47
N ASN A 211 7.60 22.26 -6.86
CA ASN A 211 7.42 23.60 -7.43
C ASN A 211 6.52 24.50 -6.55
N LEU A 212 6.83 24.56 -5.25
CA LEU A 212 6.09 25.32 -4.25
C LEU A 212 7.05 26.10 -3.33
N SER A 213 6.56 27.20 -2.71
CA SER A 213 7.26 27.77 -1.55
C SER A 213 7.23 26.78 -0.36
N ILE A 214 8.10 26.97 0.62
CA ILE A 214 8.17 26.11 1.81
C ILE A 214 6.80 26.05 2.51
N GLU A 215 6.17 27.21 2.72
CA GLU A 215 4.88 27.34 3.40
C GLU A 215 3.76 26.66 2.60
N ALA A 216 3.72 26.90 1.28
CA ALA A 216 2.73 26.27 0.39
C ALA A 216 2.93 24.75 0.35
N PHE A 217 4.18 24.26 0.31
CA PHE A 217 4.49 22.85 0.37
C PHE A 217 4.03 22.21 1.70
N CYS A 218 4.35 22.82 2.83
CA CYS A 218 3.95 22.29 4.14
C CYS A 218 2.43 22.16 4.25
N ARG A 219 1.69 23.17 3.80
CA ARG A 219 0.21 23.16 3.78
C ARG A 219 -0.33 22.12 2.82
N TYR A 220 0.17 22.09 1.57
CA TYR A 220 -0.22 21.12 0.54
C TYR A 220 0.00 19.69 1.05
N PHE A 221 1.22 19.38 1.52
CA PHE A 221 1.58 18.04 1.95
C PHE A 221 0.72 17.58 3.14
N LYS A 222 0.49 18.47 4.12
CA LYS A 222 -0.34 18.15 5.29
C LYS A 222 -1.81 17.90 4.92
N ILE A 223 -2.37 18.67 4.00
CA ILE A 223 -3.75 18.45 3.51
C ILE A 223 -3.83 17.08 2.81
N ARG A 224 -2.90 16.79 1.91
CA ARG A 224 -2.95 15.58 1.07
C ARG A 224 -2.53 14.29 1.78
N THR A 225 -1.70 14.36 2.83
CA THR A 225 -1.20 13.17 3.55
C THR A 225 -1.64 13.12 5.00
N ARG A 226 -2.37 14.13 5.50
CA ARG A 226 -2.83 14.28 6.90
C ARG A 226 -1.69 14.29 7.92
N LYS A 227 -0.44 14.42 7.48
CA LYS A 227 0.75 14.49 8.33
C LYS A 227 1.78 15.48 7.82
N THR A 228 2.68 15.90 8.68
CA THR A 228 3.81 16.74 8.25
C THR A 228 4.78 15.91 7.43
N TYR A 229 5.53 16.58 6.53
CA TYR A 229 6.57 15.90 5.73
C TYR A 229 7.63 15.21 6.61
N THR A 230 8.02 15.84 7.71
CA THR A 230 8.99 15.24 8.65
C THR A 230 8.48 13.93 9.27
N ASN A 231 7.20 13.87 9.64
CA ASN A 231 6.61 12.63 10.15
C ASN A 231 6.58 11.56 9.07
N PHE A 232 6.16 11.91 7.87
CA PHE A 232 6.15 11.02 6.71
C PHE A 232 7.56 10.49 6.38
N LEU A 233 8.56 11.37 6.31
CA LEU A 233 9.95 10.99 6.08
C LEU A 233 10.45 10.01 7.15
N ASN A 234 10.11 10.26 8.42
CA ASN A 234 10.48 9.34 9.50
C ASN A 234 9.80 7.97 9.34
N GLU A 235 8.54 7.90 8.90
CA GLU A 235 7.86 6.63 8.63
C GLU A 235 8.54 5.86 7.49
N VAL A 236 8.92 6.53 6.39
CA VAL A 236 9.68 5.93 5.29
C VAL A 236 11.03 5.40 5.79
N ARG A 237 11.75 6.19 6.60
CA ARG A 237 13.02 5.77 7.21
C ARG A 237 12.87 4.57 8.13
N ILE A 238 11.78 4.51 8.91
CA ILE A 238 11.50 3.36 9.78
C ILE A 238 11.14 2.13 8.93
N SER A 239 10.41 2.28 7.83
CA SER A 239 10.20 1.18 6.87
C SER A 239 11.53 0.61 6.37
N ASN A 240 12.49 1.46 6.00
CA ASN A 240 13.83 1.04 5.61
C ASN A 240 14.60 0.39 6.78
N ALA A 241 14.49 0.94 8.00
CA ALA A 241 15.12 0.39 9.19
C ALA A 241 14.60 -1.02 9.52
N CYS A 242 13.31 -1.27 9.39
CA CYS A 242 12.72 -2.60 9.59
C CYS A 242 13.36 -3.64 8.66
N LYS A 243 13.61 -3.28 7.40
CA LYS A 243 14.33 -4.13 6.45
C LYS A 243 15.77 -4.40 6.89
N LEU A 244 16.51 -3.34 7.26
CA LEU A 244 17.92 -3.45 7.64
C LEU A 244 18.10 -4.30 8.90
N LEU A 245 17.18 -4.20 9.87
CA LEU A 245 17.21 -4.97 11.12
C LEU A 245 17.11 -6.48 10.92
N ILE A 246 16.46 -6.94 9.83
CA ILE A 246 16.32 -8.37 9.52
C ILE A 246 17.61 -8.93 8.87
N GLN A 247 18.48 -8.04 8.34
CA GLN A 247 19.78 -8.45 7.81
C GLN A 247 20.70 -8.85 8.96
N LYS A 248 21.35 -10.01 8.86
CA LYS A 248 22.29 -10.50 9.87
C LYS A 248 23.51 -9.56 9.96
N ASP A 249 24.03 -9.42 11.18
CA ASP A 249 25.30 -8.71 11.49
C ASP A 249 25.27 -7.17 11.38
N VAL A 250 24.11 -6.53 11.52
CA VAL A 250 24.02 -5.06 11.55
C VAL A 250 23.58 -4.59 12.94
N SER A 251 24.35 -3.71 13.57
CA SER A 251 23.99 -3.12 14.87
C SER A 251 22.85 -2.12 14.74
N ILE A 252 22.08 -1.92 15.82
CA ILE A 252 21.00 -0.92 15.87
C ILE A 252 21.54 0.50 15.55
N GLN A 253 22.77 0.80 15.94
CA GLN A 253 23.40 2.08 15.65
C GLN A 253 23.69 2.26 14.16
N GLU A 254 24.17 1.24 13.49
CA GLU A 254 24.39 1.23 12.03
C GLU A 254 23.05 1.34 11.28
N VAL A 255 22.03 0.58 11.69
CA VAL A 255 20.68 0.70 11.13
C VAL A 255 20.14 2.12 11.27
N CYS A 256 20.32 2.76 12.43
CA CYS A 256 19.94 4.15 12.65
C CYS A 256 20.58 5.08 11.62
N GLY A 257 21.91 4.99 11.42
CA GLY A 257 22.65 5.82 10.46
C GLY A 257 22.25 5.53 9.01
N GLN A 258 22.22 4.26 8.61
CA GLN A 258 21.86 3.83 7.26
C GLN A 258 20.41 4.17 6.88
N SER A 259 19.52 4.27 7.87
CA SER A 259 18.14 4.70 7.66
C SER A 259 17.95 6.22 7.57
N GLY A 260 19.04 7.00 7.68
CA GLY A 260 19.00 8.46 7.56
C GLY A 260 18.71 9.21 8.87
N PHE A 261 18.77 8.55 10.04
CA PHE A 261 18.68 9.22 11.32
C PHE A 261 20.08 9.62 11.81
N SER A 262 20.22 10.85 12.27
CA SER A 262 21.46 11.37 12.86
C SER A 262 21.54 11.15 14.37
N ASN A 263 20.48 10.68 15.01
CA ASN A 263 20.36 10.59 16.46
C ASN A 263 19.57 9.34 16.86
N LEU A 264 20.20 8.47 17.68
CA LEU A 264 19.64 7.20 18.12
C LEU A 264 18.36 7.38 18.97
N SER A 265 18.30 8.44 19.79
CA SER A 265 17.10 8.71 20.60
C SER A 265 15.89 9.05 19.73
N ASN A 266 16.08 9.87 18.69
CA ASN A 266 15.02 10.18 17.72
C ASN A 266 14.62 8.94 16.90
N PHE A 267 15.60 8.12 16.51
CA PHE A 267 15.36 6.84 15.85
C PHE A 267 14.48 5.93 16.71
N ASN A 268 14.88 5.65 17.95
CA ASN A 268 14.13 4.76 18.84
C ASN A 268 12.69 5.25 19.10
N ARG A 269 12.53 6.56 19.32
CA ARG A 269 11.20 7.18 19.50
C ARG A 269 10.33 7.01 18.26
N SER A 270 10.89 7.30 17.08
CA SER A 270 10.19 7.17 15.80
C SER A 270 9.87 5.71 15.50
N PHE A 271 10.81 4.80 15.76
CA PHE A 271 10.63 3.36 15.55
C PHE A 271 9.47 2.82 16.40
N ARG A 272 9.47 3.14 17.69
CA ARG A 272 8.38 2.74 18.60
C ARG A 272 7.04 3.36 18.20
N LYS A 273 7.03 4.61 17.76
CA LYS A 273 5.81 5.29 17.29
C LYS A 273 5.20 4.59 16.06
N VAL A 274 6.04 4.17 15.10
CA VAL A 274 5.59 3.57 13.83
C VAL A 274 5.26 2.09 13.99
N THR A 275 6.10 1.33 14.69
CA THR A 275 5.98 -0.14 14.78
C THR A 275 5.27 -0.64 16.03
N GLY A 276 5.07 0.21 17.03
CA GLY A 276 4.60 -0.17 18.36
C GLY A 276 5.65 -0.90 19.22
N LYS A 277 6.86 -1.14 18.70
CA LYS A 277 7.91 -1.96 19.32
C LYS A 277 9.24 -1.19 19.36
N THR A 278 10.15 -1.63 20.23
CA THR A 278 11.55 -1.16 20.14
C THR A 278 12.26 -1.90 19.00
N PRO A 279 13.38 -1.33 18.44
CA PRO A 279 14.18 -2.02 17.43
C PRO A 279 14.65 -3.40 17.89
N THR A 280 15.09 -3.53 19.14
CA THR A 280 15.52 -4.80 19.72
C THR A 280 14.40 -5.83 19.78
N THR A 281 13.21 -5.42 20.26
CA THR A 281 12.04 -6.32 20.32
C THR A 281 11.59 -6.72 18.93
N TYR A 282 11.66 -5.81 17.96
CA TYR A 282 11.30 -6.09 16.57
C TYR A 282 12.21 -7.16 15.98
N LEU A 283 13.54 -7.02 16.16
CA LEU A 283 14.54 -7.98 15.71
C LEU A 283 14.33 -9.39 16.32
N GLN A 284 14.07 -9.45 17.64
CA GLN A 284 13.82 -10.71 18.34
C GLN A 284 12.60 -11.48 17.79
N LEU A 285 11.56 -10.75 17.35
CA LEU A 285 10.34 -11.37 16.81
C LEU A 285 10.48 -11.76 15.33
N SER A 286 11.39 -11.11 14.59
CA SER A 286 11.64 -11.42 13.19
C SER A 286 12.59 -12.61 13.00
N ASN A 287 13.29 -13.03 14.07
CA ASN A 287 14.20 -14.18 14.08
C ASN A 287 13.56 -15.47 14.62
N LYS A 288 12.28 -15.42 14.98
CA LYS A 288 11.45 -16.58 15.35
C LYS A 288 10.60 -17.04 14.18
#